data_3b2cd57d7eaab432d3b7cc0854e92a05
#
_entry.id   3b2cd57d7eaab432d3b7cc0854e92a05
#
_cell.length_a   1.000
_cell.length_b   1.000
_cell.length_c   1.000
_cell.angle_alpha   90.00
_cell.angle_beta   90.00
_cell.angle_gamma   90.00
#
_symmetry.space_group_name_H-M   'P 1'
#
loop_
_entity.id
_entity.type
_entity.pdbx_description
1 polymer ?
#
loop_
_entity_poly.entity_id
_entity_poly.type
_entity_poly.pdbx_seq_one_letter_code
_entity_poly.pdbx_strand_id
1 'polypeptide(L)'
;VCDRCGVEVTEKKVRRDRVGHINLVVPVAHIWYFRSLPNKMGYLLGLPSKKLDMIIYYERYVVIQPGIAKNTEGEPLQKMDFLTEEEYLDIIDELPQDNQYLEDTDPNKFIAKMGAECLIDLLERIDLDELSFQLRHKANNETSKQRKNEALKRLNVVEAFRDSQKNRENKPEWMIMKVVPVIPPELR
;
A
#
# COMPACT_ATOMS: atom_id res chain seq x y z
N VAL A 1 3.69 -18.87 -39.13
CA VAL A 1 4.94 -18.79 -38.38
C VAL A 1 6.08 -18.77 -39.39
N CYS A 2 7.09 -17.94 -39.20
CA CYS A 2 8.28 -17.91 -40.06
C CYS A 2 9.16 -19.15 -39.79
N ASP A 3 9.45 -19.94 -40.81
CA ASP A 3 10.26 -21.17 -40.66
C ASP A 3 11.71 -20.93 -40.23
N ARG A 4 12.24 -19.69 -40.40
CA ARG A 4 13.63 -19.35 -40.03
C ARG A 4 13.76 -18.83 -38.60
N CYS A 5 12.78 -18.08 -38.08
CA CYS A 5 12.90 -17.40 -36.79
C CYS A 5 11.75 -17.67 -35.81
N GLY A 6 10.78 -18.51 -36.19
CA GLY A 6 9.66 -18.88 -35.33
C GLY A 6 8.67 -17.76 -35.03
N VAL A 7 8.83 -16.56 -35.63
CA VAL A 7 7.94 -15.43 -35.42
C VAL A 7 6.61 -15.64 -36.13
N GLU A 8 5.53 -15.29 -35.47
CA GLU A 8 4.20 -15.32 -36.07
C GLU A 8 4.09 -14.26 -37.16
N VAL A 9 3.68 -14.67 -38.37
CA VAL A 9 3.44 -13.76 -39.50
C VAL A 9 2.02 -13.24 -39.39
N THR A 10 1.87 -11.94 -39.16
CA THR A 10 0.60 -11.25 -38.95
C THR A 10 0.53 -9.97 -39.78
N GLU A 11 -0.65 -9.38 -39.86
CA GLU A 11 -0.81 -8.08 -40.50
C GLU A 11 -0.07 -6.96 -39.76
N LYS A 12 0.37 -5.94 -40.48
CA LYS A 12 1.07 -4.76 -39.93
C LYS A 12 0.25 -4.07 -38.82
N LYS A 13 -1.08 -4.07 -38.92
CA LYS A 13 -2.01 -3.47 -37.94
C LYS A 13 -1.82 -4.03 -36.51
N VAL A 14 -1.47 -5.31 -36.40
CA VAL A 14 -1.27 -5.99 -35.11
C VAL A 14 -0.20 -5.33 -34.24
N ARG A 15 0.79 -4.65 -34.86
CA ARG A 15 1.83 -3.91 -34.10
C ARG A 15 1.27 -2.74 -33.30
N ARG A 16 0.08 -2.23 -33.64
CA ARG A 16 -0.61 -1.16 -32.92
C ARG A 16 -1.52 -1.70 -31.83
N ASP A 17 -1.98 -2.93 -31.98
CA ASP A 17 -2.98 -3.53 -31.09
C ASP A 17 -2.33 -4.35 -29.95
N ARG A 18 -1.06 -4.80 -30.14
CA ARG A 18 -0.35 -5.60 -29.14
C ARG A 18 0.28 -4.73 -28.09
N VAL A 19 -0.17 -4.88 -26.85
CA VAL A 19 0.41 -4.25 -25.65
C VAL A 19 1.33 -5.25 -24.97
N GLY A 20 2.56 -4.83 -24.69
CA GLY A 20 3.48 -5.58 -23.86
C GLY A 20 3.31 -5.23 -22.38
N HIS A 21 4.07 -5.91 -21.52
CA HIS A 21 4.16 -5.57 -20.11
C HIS A 21 5.55 -5.88 -19.57
N ILE A 22 5.89 -5.23 -18.46
CA ILE A 22 7.12 -5.47 -17.70
C ILE A 22 6.71 -5.88 -16.30
N ASN A 23 7.09 -7.07 -15.87
CA ASN A 23 6.96 -7.48 -14.47
C ASN A 23 8.05 -6.80 -13.66
N LEU A 24 7.65 -6.04 -12.64
CA LEU A 24 8.58 -5.36 -11.76
C LEU A 24 9.14 -6.35 -10.74
N VAL A 25 10.42 -6.22 -10.42
CA VAL A 25 11.09 -7.02 -9.37
C VAL A 25 10.53 -6.64 -7.99
N VAL A 26 10.31 -5.34 -7.77
CA VAL A 26 9.65 -4.80 -6.58
C VAL A 26 8.43 -3.97 -7.01
N PRO A 27 7.33 -4.02 -6.23
CA PRO A 27 6.17 -3.20 -6.52
C PRO A 27 6.48 -1.70 -6.38
N VAL A 28 5.74 -0.87 -7.11
CA VAL A 28 5.93 0.59 -7.14
C VAL A 28 4.61 1.30 -6.91
N ALA A 29 4.60 2.27 -6.02
CA ALA A 29 3.43 3.12 -5.79
C ALA A 29 3.17 4.02 -7.01
N HIS A 30 1.93 4.02 -7.50
CA HIS A 30 1.56 4.87 -8.64
C HIS A 30 1.48 6.33 -8.22
N ILE A 31 2.23 7.19 -8.91
CA ILE A 31 2.42 8.61 -8.58
C ILE A 31 1.10 9.39 -8.45
N TRP A 32 0.07 9.04 -9.23
CA TRP A 32 -1.23 9.71 -9.19
C TRP A 32 -1.96 9.54 -7.85
N TYR A 33 -1.61 8.52 -7.05
CA TYR A 33 -2.31 8.23 -5.80
C TYR A 33 -1.57 8.69 -4.55
N PHE A 34 -0.26 8.96 -4.64
CA PHE A 34 0.49 9.45 -3.49
C PHE A 34 1.02 10.89 -3.64
N ARG A 35 1.16 11.42 -4.89
CA ARG A 35 1.59 12.81 -5.13
C ARG A 35 0.44 13.76 -5.49
N SER A 36 -0.73 13.25 -5.85
CA SER A 36 -1.89 14.09 -6.13
C SER A 36 -2.51 14.64 -4.85
N LEU A 37 -3.19 15.78 -4.98
CA LEU A 37 -4.01 16.34 -3.91
C LEU A 37 -5.50 16.16 -4.28
N PRO A 38 -6.29 15.50 -3.43
CA PRO A 38 -5.93 14.87 -2.15
C PRO A 38 -5.10 13.61 -2.33
N ASN A 39 -4.16 13.36 -1.40
CA ASN A 39 -3.38 12.14 -1.36
C ASN A 39 -4.25 10.95 -0.95
N LYS A 40 -4.64 10.13 -1.91
CA LYS A 40 -5.60 9.04 -1.68
C LYS A 40 -5.04 7.95 -0.77
N MET A 41 -3.78 7.56 -0.95
CA MET A 41 -3.12 6.58 -0.07
C MET A 41 -3.02 7.11 1.37
N GLY A 42 -2.58 8.35 1.53
CA GLY A 42 -2.49 9.00 2.83
C GLY A 42 -3.83 9.10 3.53
N TYR A 43 -4.91 9.36 2.78
CA TYR A 43 -6.27 9.44 3.35
C TYR A 43 -6.81 8.07 3.80
N LEU A 44 -6.55 7.00 3.04
CA LEU A 44 -6.93 5.65 3.46
C LEU A 44 -6.14 5.23 4.71
N LEU A 45 -4.82 5.38 4.69
CA LEU A 45 -3.94 4.96 5.78
C LEU A 45 -3.94 5.92 6.99
N GLY A 46 -4.46 7.13 6.83
CA GLY A 46 -4.39 8.16 7.87
C GLY A 46 -2.99 8.74 8.06
N LEU A 47 -2.15 8.67 7.02
CA LEU A 47 -0.77 9.13 7.05
C LEU A 47 -0.61 10.48 6.35
N PRO A 48 0.15 11.42 6.95
CA PRO A 48 0.58 12.62 6.25
C PRO A 48 1.57 12.27 5.13
N SER A 49 1.64 13.10 4.09
CA SER A 49 2.48 12.86 2.91
C SER A 49 3.95 12.61 3.26
N LYS A 50 4.50 13.32 4.26
CA LYS A 50 5.89 13.12 4.72
C LYS A 50 6.14 11.70 5.22
N LYS A 51 5.21 11.14 6.02
CA LYS A 51 5.33 9.75 6.50
C LYS A 51 5.20 8.74 5.36
N LEU A 52 4.31 9.02 4.39
CA LEU A 52 4.16 8.18 3.21
C LEU A 52 5.45 8.17 2.36
N ASP A 53 6.10 9.33 2.20
CA ASP A 53 7.38 9.45 1.51
C ASP A 53 8.46 8.60 2.20
N MET A 54 8.55 8.62 3.54
CA MET A 54 9.49 7.78 4.28
C MET A 54 9.33 6.28 4.01
N ILE A 55 8.10 5.82 3.79
CA ILE A 55 7.82 4.43 3.42
C ILE A 55 8.29 4.18 1.99
N ILE A 56 7.84 5.00 1.03
CA ILE A 56 8.07 4.80 -0.40
C ILE A 56 9.55 4.85 -0.76
N TYR A 57 10.31 5.73 -0.12
CA TYR A 57 11.74 5.93 -0.38
C TYR A 57 12.66 5.10 0.53
N TYR A 58 12.12 4.10 1.22
CA TYR A 58 12.90 3.16 2.05
C TYR A 58 13.69 3.83 3.18
N GLU A 59 13.15 4.91 3.76
CA GLU A 59 13.79 5.61 4.88
C GLU A 59 13.48 4.96 6.23
N ARG A 60 12.32 4.30 6.36
CA ARG A 60 11.83 3.72 7.62
C ARG A 60 11.08 2.41 7.38
N TYR A 61 11.24 1.49 8.33
CA TYR A 61 10.35 0.36 8.48
C TYR A 61 9.03 0.80 9.11
N VAL A 62 7.95 0.15 8.75
CA VAL A 62 6.64 0.39 9.36
C VAL A 62 6.10 -0.93 9.88
N VAL A 63 5.63 -0.91 11.13
CA VAL A 63 5.01 -2.06 11.78
C VAL A 63 3.65 -2.31 11.19
N ILE A 64 3.49 -3.44 10.51
CA ILE A 64 2.21 -3.91 9.97
C ILE A 64 1.46 -4.69 11.04
N GLN A 65 2.19 -5.54 11.73
CA GLN A 65 1.69 -6.37 12.83
C GLN A 65 2.74 -6.41 13.93
N PRO A 66 2.44 -5.90 15.14
CA PRO A 66 3.42 -5.83 16.22
C PRO A 66 3.76 -7.19 16.83
N GLY A 67 2.81 -8.14 16.84
CA GLY A 67 3.00 -9.43 17.47
C GLY A 67 3.38 -9.31 18.95
N ILE A 68 4.42 -10.03 19.33
CA ILE A 68 5.02 -9.99 20.67
C ILE A 68 6.19 -9.03 20.80
N ALA A 69 6.51 -8.30 19.73
CA ALA A 69 7.67 -7.41 19.67
C ALA A 69 7.51 -6.19 20.59
N LYS A 70 8.63 -5.73 21.12
CA LYS A 70 8.72 -4.55 21.98
C LYS A 70 9.72 -3.58 21.38
N ASN A 71 9.60 -2.31 21.74
CA ASN A 71 10.60 -1.30 21.41
C ASN A 71 11.84 -1.45 22.32
N THR A 72 12.87 -0.69 22.05
CA THR A 72 14.12 -0.64 22.84
C THR A 72 13.90 -0.22 24.30
N GLU A 73 12.77 0.37 24.63
CA GLU A 73 12.38 0.76 25.99
C GLU A 73 11.57 -0.34 26.70
N GLY A 74 11.28 -1.46 26.02
CA GLY A 74 10.53 -2.59 26.55
C GLY A 74 9.00 -2.44 26.45
N GLU A 75 8.51 -1.38 25.79
CA GLU A 75 7.09 -1.17 25.57
C GLU A 75 6.60 -1.94 24.34
N PRO A 76 5.36 -2.44 24.33
CA PRO A 76 4.80 -3.14 23.19
C PRO A 76 4.66 -2.19 21.99
N LEU A 77 5.10 -2.63 20.82
CA LEU A 77 4.94 -1.90 19.57
C LEU A 77 3.47 -1.80 19.17
N GLN A 78 3.16 -0.76 18.42
CA GLN A 78 1.83 -0.56 17.86
C GLN A 78 1.85 -0.67 16.34
N LYS A 79 0.70 -1.00 15.76
CA LYS A 79 0.52 -0.95 14.32
C LYS A 79 0.75 0.48 13.82
N MET A 80 1.47 0.63 12.72
CA MET A 80 1.86 1.90 12.12
C MET A 80 2.99 2.65 12.85
N ASP A 81 3.72 2.01 13.75
CA ASP A 81 4.96 2.56 14.28
C ASP A 81 6.04 2.59 13.21
N PHE A 82 6.85 3.64 13.22
CA PHE A 82 7.95 3.86 12.29
C PHE A 82 9.26 3.56 13.00
N LEU A 83 10.03 2.62 12.45
CA LEU A 83 11.28 2.16 13.01
C LEU A 83 12.45 2.58 12.10
N THR A 84 13.58 2.89 12.71
CA THR A 84 14.87 2.96 12.01
C THR A 84 15.33 1.55 11.65
N GLU A 85 16.34 1.45 10.78
CA GLU A 85 16.96 0.16 10.49
C GLU A 85 17.62 -0.46 11.73
N GLU A 86 18.27 0.35 12.56
CA GLU A 86 18.86 -0.09 13.84
C GLU A 86 17.80 -0.65 14.78
N GLU A 87 16.73 0.10 15.05
CA GLU A 87 15.62 -0.36 15.90
C GLU A 87 14.97 -1.65 15.36
N TYR A 88 14.83 -1.76 14.06
CA TYR A 88 14.28 -2.98 13.44
C TYR A 88 15.18 -4.20 13.66
N LEU A 89 16.50 -4.05 13.49
CA LEU A 89 17.47 -5.12 13.70
C LEU A 89 17.53 -5.53 15.18
N ASP A 90 17.57 -4.57 16.10
CA ASP A 90 17.54 -4.84 17.54
C ASP A 90 16.29 -5.65 17.94
N ILE A 91 15.13 -5.27 17.40
CA ILE A 91 13.88 -6.00 17.65
C ILE A 91 13.94 -7.43 17.11
N ILE A 92 14.49 -7.63 15.90
CA ILE A 92 14.62 -8.97 15.31
C ILE A 92 15.56 -9.84 16.15
N ASP A 93 16.65 -9.27 16.66
CA ASP A 93 17.63 -10.01 17.48
C ASP A 93 17.06 -10.40 18.87
N GLU A 94 16.15 -9.60 19.41
CA GLU A 94 15.48 -9.89 20.68
C GLU A 94 14.32 -10.89 20.55
N LEU A 95 13.76 -11.03 19.35
CA LEU A 95 12.64 -11.95 19.11
C LEU A 95 13.08 -13.42 19.12
N PRO A 96 12.21 -14.34 19.58
CA PRO A 96 12.46 -15.78 19.43
C PRO A 96 12.67 -16.14 17.95
N GLN A 97 13.67 -16.98 17.66
CA GLN A 97 13.99 -17.38 16.28
C GLN A 97 12.81 -17.99 15.53
N ASP A 98 11.88 -18.63 16.24
CA ASP A 98 10.70 -19.24 15.65
C ASP A 98 9.65 -18.21 15.19
N ASN A 99 9.74 -16.95 15.65
CA ASN A 99 8.76 -15.91 15.31
C ASN A 99 8.72 -15.64 13.80
N GLN A 100 9.84 -15.64 13.12
CA GLN A 100 9.92 -15.43 11.67
C GLN A 100 9.23 -16.52 10.84
N TYR A 101 9.12 -17.74 11.38
CA TYR A 101 8.49 -18.88 10.70
C TYR A 101 6.99 -19.02 10.96
N LEU A 102 6.43 -18.20 11.85
CA LEU A 102 4.99 -18.16 12.06
C LEU A 102 4.28 -17.76 10.76
N GLU A 103 3.05 -18.19 10.59
CA GLU A 103 2.19 -17.73 9.50
C GLU A 103 1.85 -16.24 9.67
N ASP A 104 1.64 -15.52 8.56
CA ASP A 104 1.30 -14.09 8.59
C ASP A 104 -0.07 -13.80 9.22
N THR A 105 -0.87 -14.84 9.41
CA THR A 105 -2.15 -14.82 10.13
C THR A 105 -2.01 -14.99 11.63
N ASP A 106 -0.85 -15.45 12.12
CA ASP A 106 -0.62 -15.62 13.54
C ASP A 106 -0.49 -14.25 14.24
N PRO A 107 -1.32 -13.96 15.24
CA PRO A 107 -1.30 -12.66 15.93
C PRO A 107 0.01 -12.38 16.67
N ASN A 108 0.82 -13.39 16.97
CA ASN A 108 2.10 -13.25 17.68
C ASN A 108 3.28 -12.93 16.75
N LYS A 109 3.08 -13.07 15.44
CA LYS A 109 4.13 -12.76 14.46
C LYS A 109 4.39 -11.27 14.39
N PHE A 110 5.67 -10.90 14.46
CA PHE A 110 6.12 -9.54 14.16
C PHE A 110 6.30 -9.37 12.65
N ILE A 111 5.65 -8.37 12.08
CA ILE A 111 5.78 -8.02 10.66
C ILE A 111 6.02 -6.52 10.56
N ALA A 112 7.17 -6.15 10.05
CA ALA A 112 7.48 -4.78 9.66
C ALA A 112 8.14 -4.80 8.27
N LYS A 113 7.74 -3.88 7.42
CA LYS A 113 8.23 -3.76 6.03
C LYS A 113 8.50 -2.31 5.68
N MET A 114 9.20 -2.09 4.58
CA MET A 114 9.41 -0.79 3.97
C MET A 114 9.02 -0.81 2.48
N GLY A 115 8.99 0.35 1.86
CA GLY A 115 8.68 0.46 0.44
C GLY A 115 7.22 0.17 0.08
N ALA A 116 6.98 -0.04 -1.20
CA ALA A 116 5.63 -0.27 -1.71
C ALA A 116 5.02 -1.61 -1.25
N GLU A 117 5.83 -2.61 -0.89
CA GLU A 117 5.35 -3.86 -0.30
C GLU A 117 4.65 -3.63 1.04
N CYS A 118 5.23 -2.74 1.88
CA CYS A 118 4.58 -2.32 3.11
C CYS A 118 3.20 -1.70 2.84
N LEU A 119 3.10 -0.85 1.82
CA LEU A 119 1.84 -0.20 1.47
C LEU A 119 0.79 -1.19 0.98
N ILE A 120 1.17 -2.23 0.23
CA ILE A 120 0.25 -3.30 -0.18
C ILE A 120 -0.36 -3.95 1.06
N ASP A 121 0.48 -4.45 1.97
CA ASP A 121 0.02 -5.16 3.16
C ASP A 121 -0.86 -4.27 4.05
N LEU A 122 -0.51 -2.99 4.18
CA LEU A 122 -1.32 -2.04 4.94
C LEU A 122 -2.67 -1.79 4.29
N LEU A 123 -2.71 -1.64 2.95
CA LEU A 123 -3.94 -1.38 2.20
C LEU A 123 -4.85 -2.61 2.14
N GLU A 124 -4.30 -3.82 2.01
CA GLU A 124 -5.06 -5.08 2.03
C GLU A 124 -5.73 -5.34 3.40
N ARG A 125 -5.11 -4.85 4.48
CA ARG A 125 -5.61 -5.02 5.86
C ARG A 125 -6.56 -3.91 6.32
N ILE A 126 -6.95 -2.98 5.44
CA ILE A 126 -7.95 -1.95 5.77
C ILE A 126 -9.35 -2.53 5.70
N ASP A 127 -10.08 -2.45 6.79
CA ASP A 127 -11.53 -2.60 6.79
C ASP A 127 -12.17 -1.24 6.44
N LEU A 128 -12.67 -1.12 5.21
CA LEU A 128 -13.28 0.12 4.71
C LEU A 128 -14.62 0.41 5.39
N ASP A 129 -15.37 -0.60 5.81
CA ASP A 129 -16.64 -0.42 6.52
C ASP A 129 -16.40 0.15 7.91
N GLU A 130 -15.47 -0.43 8.66
CA GLU A 130 -15.08 0.05 9.99
C GLU A 130 -14.46 1.46 9.90
N LEU A 131 -13.56 1.70 8.96
CA LEU A 131 -12.94 3.01 8.75
C LEU A 131 -13.98 4.09 8.41
N SER A 132 -14.95 3.77 7.57
CA SER A 132 -16.07 4.66 7.24
C SER A 132 -16.89 5.00 8.50
N PHE A 133 -17.23 4.01 9.31
CA PHE A 133 -17.96 4.20 10.55
C PHE A 133 -17.21 5.12 11.52
N GLN A 134 -15.93 4.86 11.75
CA GLN A 134 -15.07 5.68 12.62
C GLN A 134 -14.97 7.12 12.16
N LEU A 135 -14.80 7.35 10.85
CA LEU A 135 -14.69 8.69 10.29
C LEU A 135 -16.02 9.46 10.38
N ARG A 136 -17.16 8.81 10.18
CA ARG A 136 -18.48 9.41 10.36
C ARG A 136 -18.69 9.81 11.83
N HIS A 137 -18.37 8.92 12.74
CA HIS A 137 -18.45 9.20 14.17
C HIS A 137 -17.54 10.37 14.57
N LYS A 138 -16.29 10.39 14.08
CA LYS A 138 -15.36 11.50 14.30
C LYS A 138 -15.88 12.80 13.73
N ALA A 139 -16.40 12.82 12.51
CA ALA A 139 -16.94 14.03 11.89
C ALA A 139 -18.17 14.58 12.63
N ASN A 140 -19.00 13.73 13.23
CA ASN A 140 -20.17 14.16 13.99
C ASN A 140 -19.81 14.74 15.36
N ASN A 141 -18.79 14.18 16.02
CA ASN A 141 -18.42 14.57 17.38
C ASN A 141 -17.30 15.63 17.45
N GLU A 142 -16.65 15.93 16.32
CA GLU A 142 -15.58 16.91 16.29
C GLU A 142 -16.13 18.35 16.36
N THR A 143 -15.66 19.10 17.34
CA THR A 143 -16.04 20.49 17.58
C THR A 143 -15.27 21.49 16.69
N SER A 144 -14.03 21.14 16.32
CA SER A 144 -13.20 21.96 15.46
C SER A 144 -13.63 21.85 13.99
N LYS A 145 -14.05 22.97 13.40
CA LYS A 145 -14.47 23.05 11.98
C LYS A 145 -13.39 22.53 11.03
N GLN A 146 -12.12 22.81 11.32
CA GLN A 146 -11.00 22.37 10.49
C GLN A 146 -10.85 20.84 10.52
N ARG A 147 -10.82 20.23 11.72
CA ARG A 147 -10.70 18.78 11.90
C ARG A 147 -11.92 18.05 11.35
N LYS A 148 -13.11 18.61 11.51
CA LYS A 148 -14.34 18.09 10.92
C LYS A 148 -14.26 18.05 9.39
N ASN A 149 -13.82 19.12 8.75
CA ASN A 149 -13.66 19.18 7.29
C ASN A 149 -12.60 18.20 6.79
N GLU A 150 -11.52 17.99 7.53
CA GLU A 150 -10.50 17.00 7.22
C GLU A 150 -11.05 15.57 7.30
N ALA A 151 -11.79 15.25 8.37
CA ALA A 151 -12.47 13.97 8.50
C ALA A 151 -13.47 13.71 7.37
N LEU A 152 -14.23 14.72 6.96
CA LEU A 152 -15.17 14.60 5.83
C LEU A 152 -14.46 14.39 4.49
N LYS A 153 -13.37 15.12 4.23
CA LYS A 153 -12.55 14.90 3.01
C LYS A 153 -12.00 13.48 2.96
N ARG A 154 -11.49 12.98 4.08
CA ARG A 154 -11.01 11.61 4.20
C ARG A 154 -12.13 10.61 4.00
N LEU A 155 -13.30 10.84 4.62
CA LEU A 155 -14.48 10.00 4.48
C LEU A 155 -14.92 9.86 3.01
N ASN A 156 -14.94 10.96 2.25
CA ASN A 156 -15.32 10.91 0.83
C ASN A 156 -14.42 9.96 0.02
N VAL A 157 -13.12 9.93 0.29
CA VAL A 157 -12.20 9.00 -0.37
C VAL A 157 -12.47 7.56 0.06
N VAL A 158 -12.68 7.32 1.35
CA VAL A 158 -12.98 5.98 1.89
C VAL A 158 -14.29 5.44 1.29
N GLU A 159 -15.34 6.25 1.23
CA GLU A 159 -16.64 5.85 0.65
C GLU A 159 -16.50 5.51 -0.84
N ALA A 160 -15.72 6.28 -1.61
CA ALA A 160 -15.49 5.99 -3.02
C ALA A 160 -14.81 4.62 -3.22
N PHE A 161 -13.82 4.27 -2.40
CA PHE A 161 -13.19 2.95 -2.44
C PHE A 161 -14.13 1.84 -1.96
N ARG A 162 -14.91 2.10 -0.93
CA ARG A 162 -15.90 1.17 -0.41
C ARG A 162 -16.97 0.81 -1.45
N ASP A 163 -17.48 1.82 -2.17
CA ASP A 163 -18.46 1.61 -3.23
C ASP A 163 -17.84 0.88 -4.41
N SER A 164 -16.63 1.25 -4.85
CA SER A 164 -15.89 0.55 -5.90
C SER A 164 -15.59 -0.91 -5.53
N GLN A 165 -15.24 -1.19 -4.29
CA GLN A 165 -14.98 -2.55 -3.83
C GLN A 165 -16.25 -3.41 -3.86
N LYS A 166 -17.41 -2.86 -3.47
CA LYS A 166 -18.71 -3.55 -3.55
C LYS A 166 -19.07 -3.91 -4.99
N ASN A 167 -18.77 -3.01 -5.91
CA ASN A 167 -19.01 -3.23 -7.36
C ASN A 167 -17.91 -4.06 -8.02
N ARG A 168 -16.88 -4.49 -7.28
CA ARG A 168 -15.69 -5.22 -7.76
C ARG A 168 -14.92 -4.46 -8.86
N GLU A 169 -14.95 -3.14 -8.83
CA GLU A 169 -14.27 -2.29 -9.81
C GLU A 169 -12.83 -2.00 -9.42
N ASN A 170 -12.61 -1.54 -8.18
CA ASN A 170 -11.29 -1.17 -7.70
C ASN A 170 -11.07 -1.59 -6.25
N LYS A 171 -9.81 -1.92 -5.94
CA LYS A 171 -9.36 -2.22 -4.59
C LYS A 171 -8.26 -1.24 -4.17
N PRO A 172 -8.12 -0.92 -2.86
CA PRO A 172 -7.09 0.00 -2.39
C PRO A 172 -5.67 -0.40 -2.79
N GLU A 173 -5.32 -1.68 -2.70
CA GLU A 173 -3.99 -2.21 -3.03
C GLU A 173 -3.63 -2.07 -4.52
N TRP A 174 -4.60 -1.84 -5.42
CA TRP A 174 -4.34 -1.62 -6.84
C TRP A 174 -3.71 -0.27 -7.16
N MET A 175 -3.58 0.60 -6.18
CA MET A 175 -2.78 1.82 -6.30
C MET A 175 -1.27 1.53 -6.35
N ILE A 176 -0.88 0.28 -6.08
CA ILE A 176 0.50 -0.20 -6.15
C ILE A 176 0.63 -1.10 -7.37
N MET A 177 1.59 -0.80 -8.23
CA MET A 177 1.82 -1.54 -9.47
C MET A 177 2.86 -2.63 -9.27
N LYS A 178 2.53 -3.85 -9.70
CA LYS A 178 3.46 -4.99 -9.84
C LYS A 178 3.86 -5.22 -11.30
N VAL A 179 3.08 -4.66 -12.22
CA VAL A 179 3.26 -4.80 -13.67
C VAL A 179 3.07 -3.45 -14.32
N VAL A 180 3.96 -3.09 -15.24
CA VAL A 180 3.85 -1.85 -16.02
C VAL A 180 3.47 -2.20 -17.47
N PRO A 181 2.37 -1.64 -18.00
CA PRO A 181 2.02 -1.82 -19.40
C PRO A 181 2.99 -1.06 -20.31
N VAL A 182 3.33 -1.66 -21.43
CA VAL A 182 4.17 -1.05 -22.48
C VAL A 182 3.32 -0.83 -23.72
N ILE A 183 3.19 0.43 -24.11
CA ILE A 183 2.43 0.80 -25.31
C ILE A 183 3.19 0.38 -26.57
N PRO A 184 2.46 0.06 -27.65
CA PRO A 184 3.06 -0.28 -28.94
C PRO A 184 3.95 0.83 -29.50
N PRO A 185 5.06 0.49 -30.19
CA PRO A 185 6.02 1.48 -30.71
C PRO A 185 5.40 2.50 -31.68
N GLU A 186 4.34 2.12 -32.37
CA GLU A 186 3.67 2.96 -33.37
C GLU A 186 2.61 3.92 -32.79
N LEU A 187 2.38 3.89 -31.48
CA LEU A 187 1.49 4.83 -30.78
C LEU A 187 2.21 6.01 -30.13
N ARG A 188 3.44 6.26 -30.54
CA ARG A 188 4.23 7.44 -30.11
C ARG A 188 3.83 8.68 -30.85
#